data_241ec220f2dd9095b28704af41f00c67
#
_entry.id   241ec220f2dd9095b28704af41f00c67
#
_cell.length_a   1.000
_cell.length_b   1.000
_cell.length_c   1.000
_cell.angle_alpha   90.00
_cell.angle_beta   90.00
_cell.angle_gamma   90.00
#
_symmetry.space_group_name_H-M   'P 1'
#
loop_
_entity.id
_entity.type
_entity.pdbx_description
1 polymer ?
#
loop_
_entity_poly.entity_id
_entity_poly.type
_entity_poly.pdbx_seq_one_letter_code
_entity_poly.pdbx_strand_id
1 'polypeptide(L)'
;MAAEHITDLATNHYLEFLATGVVLLDADLHIQALNLSAENLLDVSASRALGSALEELLDESTEWYPLLHQAIAENYPMVRRAIPLTTRTGHERTVDITLSPIAGKLKSGCLLVELNMVDRLQAISRDESEWQAQATLKEIMKGVAHEVKNPLAGIKGAAQLLEADLDSDGQNLTRMIVEESDRVAALLDRMEGFVGGAN
;
A
#
# COMPACT_ATOMS: atom_id res chain seq x y z
N MET A 1 -34.27 24.44 -1.04
CA MET A 1 -34.99 23.21 -1.53
C MET A 1 -34.73 22.93 -3.03
N ALA A 2 -34.87 23.85 -3.98
CA ALA A 2 -34.62 23.55 -5.39
C ALA A 2 -33.12 23.36 -5.75
N ALA A 3 -32.21 24.11 -5.12
CA ALA A 3 -30.78 24.02 -5.41
C ALA A 3 -30.11 22.73 -4.87
N GLU A 4 -30.55 22.21 -3.75
CA GLU A 4 -30.07 20.93 -3.20
C GLU A 4 -30.47 19.74 -4.08
N HIS A 5 -31.66 19.76 -4.66
CA HIS A 5 -32.16 18.70 -5.54
C HIS A 5 -31.44 18.63 -6.89
N ILE A 6 -31.00 19.79 -7.42
CA ILE A 6 -30.25 19.86 -8.68
C ILE A 6 -28.80 19.39 -8.47
N THR A 7 -28.22 19.67 -7.31
CA THR A 7 -26.86 19.20 -6.95
C THR A 7 -26.83 17.68 -6.79
N ASP A 8 -27.86 17.09 -6.22
CA ASP A 8 -27.97 15.63 -5.97
C ASP A 8 -28.12 14.85 -7.29
N LEU A 9 -28.95 15.34 -8.21
CA LEU A 9 -29.13 14.73 -9.54
C LEU A 9 -27.89 14.87 -10.44
N ALA A 10 -27.19 16.00 -10.38
CA ALA A 10 -25.97 16.22 -11.16
C ALA A 10 -24.80 15.37 -10.62
N THR A 11 -24.66 15.28 -9.31
CA THR A 11 -23.57 14.50 -8.67
C THR A 11 -23.73 13.00 -8.94
N ASN A 12 -24.94 12.49 -8.90
CA ASN A 12 -25.22 11.08 -9.20
C ASN A 12 -24.91 10.71 -10.66
N HIS A 13 -25.13 11.66 -11.58
CA HIS A 13 -24.90 11.42 -13.01
C HIS A 13 -23.42 11.28 -13.37
N TYR A 14 -22.50 11.98 -12.68
CA TYR A 14 -21.06 11.84 -12.95
C TYR A 14 -20.47 10.53 -12.47
N LEU A 15 -21.02 9.92 -11.43
CA LEU A 15 -20.54 8.62 -10.92
C LEU A 15 -20.74 7.50 -11.95
N GLU A 16 -21.74 7.63 -12.84
CA GLU A 16 -22.01 6.64 -13.90
C GLU A 16 -20.93 6.58 -14.98
N PHE A 17 -20.14 7.64 -15.14
CA PHE A 17 -19.05 7.71 -16.12
C PHE A 17 -17.68 7.31 -15.56
N LEU A 18 -17.59 6.97 -14.26
CA LEU A 18 -16.34 6.52 -13.68
C LEU A 18 -16.02 5.10 -14.17
N ALA A 19 -14.76 4.86 -14.52
CA ALA A 19 -14.26 3.52 -14.81
C ALA A 19 -14.16 2.65 -13.55
N THR A 20 -14.04 3.30 -12.37
CA THR A 20 -14.05 2.66 -11.06
C THR A 20 -15.48 2.25 -10.69
N GLY A 21 -15.65 0.99 -10.29
CA GLY A 21 -16.90 0.53 -9.69
C GLY A 21 -17.05 1.14 -8.29
N VAL A 22 -18.16 1.82 -8.04
CA VAL A 22 -18.45 2.47 -6.76
C VAL A 22 -19.71 1.84 -6.17
N VAL A 23 -19.61 1.35 -4.93
CA VAL A 23 -20.74 0.78 -4.18
C VAL A 23 -20.83 1.48 -2.82
N LEU A 24 -22.01 1.94 -2.46
CA LEU A 24 -22.31 2.46 -1.13
C LEU A 24 -23.07 1.41 -0.33
N LEU A 25 -22.53 1.06 0.83
CA LEU A 25 -23.14 0.10 1.77
C LEU A 25 -23.61 0.84 3.03
N ASP A 26 -24.68 0.34 3.65
CA ASP A 26 -25.05 0.74 4.99
C ASP A 26 -24.29 -0.05 6.08
N ALA A 27 -24.63 0.19 7.35
CA ALA A 27 -23.99 -0.46 8.50
C ALA A 27 -24.16 -1.98 8.53
N ASP A 28 -25.20 -2.49 7.90
CA ASP A 28 -25.51 -3.92 7.80
C ASP A 28 -25.04 -4.53 6.48
N LEU A 29 -24.17 -3.80 5.72
CA LEU A 29 -23.59 -4.18 4.43
C LEU A 29 -24.61 -4.35 3.29
N HIS A 30 -25.81 -3.73 3.41
CA HIS A 30 -26.76 -3.68 2.31
C HIS A 30 -26.43 -2.56 1.33
N ILE A 31 -26.61 -2.84 0.05
CA ILE A 31 -26.30 -1.92 -1.04
C ILE A 31 -27.31 -0.79 -1.09
N GLN A 32 -26.85 0.44 -0.90
CA GLN A 32 -27.63 1.66 -0.96
C GLN A 32 -27.55 2.36 -2.30
N ALA A 33 -26.40 2.23 -2.98
CA ALA A 33 -26.15 2.75 -4.31
C ALA A 33 -24.99 2.01 -4.98
N LEU A 34 -25.02 1.94 -6.30
CA LEU A 34 -23.90 1.48 -7.12
C LEU A 34 -23.94 2.17 -8.47
N ASN A 35 -22.78 2.36 -9.11
CA ASN A 35 -22.68 2.93 -10.44
C ASN A 35 -22.59 1.84 -11.51
N LEU A 36 -22.68 2.23 -12.80
CA LEU A 36 -22.64 1.32 -13.93
C LEU A 36 -21.39 0.41 -13.97
N SER A 37 -20.24 0.93 -13.58
CA SER A 37 -19.01 0.13 -13.50
C SER A 37 -19.10 -0.96 -12.43
N ALA A 38 -19.71 -0.67 -11.28
CA ALA A 38 -19.97 -1.67 -10.25
C ALA A 38 -20.98 -2.71 -10.70
N GLU A 39 -22.05 -2.33 -11.42
CA GLU A 39 -23.01 -3.28 -12.01
C GLU A 39 -22.29 -4.30 -12.90
N ASN A 40 -21.40 -3.80 -13.77
CA ASN A 40 -20.60 -4.63 -14.68
C ASN A 40 -19.60 -5.53 -13.95
N LEU A 41 -18.98 -5.04 -12.87
CA LEU A 41 -18.01 -5.82 -12.09
C LEU A 41 -18.67 -6.91 -11.25
N LEU A 42 -19.86 -6.63 -10.72
CA LEU A 42 -20.63 -7.55 -9.88
C LEU A 42 -21.61 -8.42 -10.66
N ASP A 43 -21.72 -8.24 -11.97
CA ASP A 43 -22.69 -8.94 -12.87
C ASP A 43 -24.14 -8.82 -12.40
N VAL A 44 -24.52 -7.64 -11.91
CA VAL A 44 -25.85 -7.38 -11.37
C VAL A 44 -26.34 -5.99 -11.78
N SER A 45 -27.62 -5.86 -12.08
CA SER A 45 -28.21 -4.53 -12.31
C SER A 45 -28.53 -3.84 -10.99
N ALA A 46 -28.45 -2.49 -10.96
CA ALA A 46 -28.79 -1.69 -9.77
C ALA A 46 -30.16 -2.05 -9.21
N SER A 47 -31.15 -2.26 -10.08
CA SER A 47 -32.52 -2.62 -9.67
C SER A 47 -32.63 -3.92 -8.89
N ARG A 48 -31.69 -4.85 -9.07
CA ARG A 48 -31.62 -6.13 -8.34
C ARG A 48 -30.70 -6.05 -7.12
N ALA A 49 -29.67 -5.22 -7.19
CA ALA A 49 -28.67 -5.08 -6.14
C ALA A 49 -29.12 -4.20 -4.97
N LEU A 50 -29.89 -3.15 -5.26
CA LEU A 50 -30.32 -2.20 -4.25
C LEU A 50 -31.13 -2.87 -3.11
N GLY A 51 -30.68 -2.67 -1.89
CA GLY A 51 -31.27 -3.23 -0.68
C GLY A 51 -30.91 -4.68 -0.39
N SER A 52 -30.20 -5.38 -1.27
CA SER A 52 -29.66 -6.71 -0.97
C SER A 52 -28.34 -6.61 -0.19
N ALA A 53 -28.00 -7.64 0.57
CA ALA A 53 -26.68 -7.73 1.18
C ALA A 53 -25.62 -7.97 0.09
N LEU A 54 -24.44 -7.34 0.22
CA LEU A 54 -23.36 -7.53 -0.75
C LEU A 54 -22.96 -9.02 -0.84
N GLU A 55 -23.09 -9.76 0.25
CA GLU A 55 -22.86 -11.21 0.33
C GLU A 55 -23.69 -12.00 -0.67
N GLU A 56 -24.89 -11.55 -0.98
CA GLU A 56 -25.78 -12.24 -1.90
C GLU A 56 -25.32 -12.16 -3.36
N LEU A 57 -24.41 -11.25 -3.68
CA LEU A 57 -23.89 -11.04 -5.04
C LEU A 57 -22.56 -11.73 -5.28
N LEU A 58 -21.83 -12.07 -4.23
CA LEU A 58 -20.49 -12.66 -4.29
C LEU A 58 -20.53 -14.15 -3.95
N ASP A 59 -19.54 -14.88 -4.42
CA ASP A 59 -19.34 -16.28 -4.03
C ASP A 59 -18.82 -16.39 -2.60
N GLU A 60 -19.17 -17.47 -1.89
CA GLU A 60 -18.75 -17.72 -0.50
C GLU A 60 -17.22 -17.82 -0.32
N SER A 61 -16.48 -18.11 -1.40
CA SER A 61 -15.00 -18.12 -1.40
C SER A 61 -14.37 -16.73 -1.33
N THR A 62 -15.17 -15.68 -1.45
CA THR A 62 -14.69 -14.30 -1.46
C THR A 62 -14.30 -13.83 -0.04
N GLU A 63 -13.02 -13.63 0.21
CA GLU A 63 -12.46 -13.23 1.52
C GLU A 63 -12.70 -11.73 1.88
N TRP A 64 -13.75 -11.13 1.34
CA TRP A 64 -14.01 -9.69 1.52
C TRP A 64 -14.70 -9.36 2.84
N TYR A 65 -15.56 -10.25 3.36
CA TYR A 65 -16.40 -9.97 4.52
C TYR A 65 -15.62 -9.56 5.76
N PRO A 66 -14.53 -10.23 6.14
CA PRO A 66 -13.72 -9.79 7.28
C PRO A 66 -13.16 -8.37 7.07
N LEU A 67 -12.79 -8.01 5.83
CA LEU A 67 -12.25 -6.69 5.50
C LEU A 67 -13.31 -5.58 5.61
N LEU A 68 -14.54 -5.84 5.15
CA LEU A 68 -15.66 -4.90 5.23
C LEU A 68 -16.01 -4.61 6.69
N HIS A 69 -16.17 -5.66 7.51
CA HIS A 69 -16.44 -5.52 8.94
C HIS A 69 -15.31 -4.81 9.68
N GLN A 70 -14.07 -5.13 9.36
CA GLN A 70 -12.89 -4.47 9.92
C GLN A 70 -12.88 -2.99 9.61
N ALA A 71 -13.13 -2.59 8.35
CA ALA A 71 -13.14 -1.19 7.93
C ALA A 71 -14.21 -0.38 8.68
N ILE A 72 -15.40 -0.95 8.91
CA ILE A 72 -16.47 -0.32 9.68
C ILE A 72 -16.08 -0.20 11.16
N ALA A 73 -15.57 -1.29 11.75
CA ALA A 73 -15.22 -1.33 13.18
C ALA A 73 -14.07 -0.39 13.55
N GLU A 74 -13.03 -0.35 12.71
CA GLU A 74 -11.86 0.51 12.92
C GLU A 74 -12.10 1.96 12.49
N ASN A 75 -13.16 2.21 11.72
CA ASN A 75 -13.49 3.51 11.14
C ASN A 75 -12.29 4.17 10.44
N TYR A 76 -11.52 3.37 9.71
CA TYR A 76 -10.30 3.79 9.01
C TYR A 76 -10.31 3.28 7.56
N PRO A 77 -9.90 4.11 6.57
CA PRO A 77 -9.82 3.67 5.19
C PRO A 77 -8.82 2.52 5.01
N MET A 78 -9.22 1.50 4.25
CA MET A 78 -8.40 0.33 3.96
C MET A 78 -8.26 0.14 2.45
N VAL A 79 -7.07 -0.24 2.01
CA VAL A 79 -6.79 -0.60 0.62
C VAL A 79 -6.26 -2.02 0.57
N ARG A 80 -6.77 -2.82 -0.36
CA ARG A 80 -6.24 -4.14 -0.70
C ARG A 80 -6.09 -4.23 -2.21
N ARG A 81 -5.00 -4.83 -2.64
CA ARG A 81 -4.67 -4.91 -4.06
C ARG A 81 -4.72 -6.34 -4.56
N ALA A 82 -5.06 -6.47 -5.85
CA ALA A 82 -5.03 -7.72 -6.59
C ALA A 82 -5.79 -8.87 -5.91
N ILE A 83 -6.95 -8.56 -5.26
CA ILE A 83 -7.76 -9.59 -4.62
C ILE A 83 -8.73 -10.23 -5.61
N PRO A 84 -8.99 -11.54 -5.47
CA PRO A 84 -9.98 -12.22 -6.31
C PRO A 84 -11.39 -11.72 -5.98
N LEU A 85 -12.15 -11.49 -7.03
CA LEU A 85 -13.59 -11.22 -7.01
C LEU A 85 -14.26 -12.33 -7.82
N THR A 86 -14.99 -13.19 -7.14
CA THR A 86 -15.82 -14.19 -7.80
C THR A 86 -17.29 -13.83 -7.60
N THR A 87 -18.00 -13.59 -8.69
CA THR A 87 -19.43 -13.31 -8.65
C THR A 87 -20.23 -14.61 -8.55
N ARG A 88 -21.48 -14.54 -8.10
CA ARG A 88 -22.39 -15.70 -8.07
C ARG A 88 -22.65 -16.33 -9.43
N THR A 89 -22.43 -15.58 -10.50
CA THR A 89 -22.51 -16.08 -11.89
C THR A 89 -21.28 -16.89 -12.31
N GLY A 90 -20.26 -16.97 -11.44
CA GLY A 90 -19.02 -17.73 -11.67
C GLY A 90 -17.96 -16.96 -12.45
N HIS A 91 -18.12 -15.65 -12.65
CA HIS A 91 -17.08 -14.84 -13.26
C HIS A 91 -16.02 -14.48 -12.23
N GLU A 92 -14.78 -14.82 -12.54
CA GLU A 92 -13.61 -14.48 -11.75
C GLU A 92 -12.90 -13.25 -12.33
N ARG A 93 -12.64 -12.29 -11.48
CA ARG A 93 -11.90 -11.06 -11.79
C ARG A 93 -10.86 -10.79 -10.70
N THR A 94 -9.84 -10.01 -11.01
CA THR A 94 -8.91 -9.48 -10.02
C THR A 94 -9.17 -7.99 -9.88
N VAL A 95 -9.34 -7.52 -8.65
CA VAL A 95 -9.66 -6.12 -8.37
C VAL A 95 -8.77 -5.55 -7.25
N ASP A 96 -8.48 -4.26 -7.36
CA ASP A 96 -8.05 -3.46 -6.23
C ASP A 96 -9.31 -2.94 -5.54
N ILE A 97 -9.38 -3.07 -4.21
CA ILE A 97 -10.50 -2.57 -3.39
C ILE A 97 -10.02 -1.49 -2.45
N THR A 98 -10.75 -0.38 -2.42
CA THR A 98 -10.61 0.67 -1.41
C THR A 98 -11.91 0.73 -0.60
N LEU A 99 -11.77 0.64 0.71
CA LEU A 99 -12.86 0.69 1.68
C LEU A 99 -12.75 1.99 2.45
N SER A 100 -13.73 2.88 2.33
CA SER A 100 -13.74 4.19 2.97
C SER A 100 -14.97 4.32 3.87
N PRO A 101 -14.82 4.20 5.20
CA PRO A 101 -15.92 4.47 6.12
C PRO A 101 -16.38 5.92 6.00
N ILE A 102 -17.69 6.14 5.90
CA ILE A 102 -18.28 7.46 5.83
C ILE A 102 -18.77 7.84 7.23
N ALA A 103 -18.02 8.73 7.89
CA ALA A 103 -18.41 9.33 9.16
C ALA A 103 -19.10 10.68 8.88
N GLY A 104 -20.38 10.82 9.18
CA GLY A 104 -21.06 12.09 9.01
C GLY A 104 -22.57 12.06 9.20
N LYS A 105 -23.25 13.20 8.94
CA LYS A 105 -24.69 13.42 9.14
C LYS A 105 -25.62 12.52 8.32
N LEU A 106 -25.11 11.76 7.34
CA LEU A 106 -25.93 10.98 6.42
C LEU A 106 -26.34 9.59 6.94
N LYS A 107 -25.69 8.98 7.87
CA LYS A 107 -25.98 7.76 8.67
C LYS A 107 -24.64 7.25 9.20
N SER A 108 -24.53 7.03 10.50
CA SER A 108 -23.35 6.38 11.08
C SER A 108 -23.21 4.97 10.53
N GLY A 109 -22.01 4.63 10.05
CA GLY A 109 -21.68 3.26 9.64
C GLY A 109 -21.80 2.94 8.15
N CYS A 110 -21.98 3.93 7.27
CA CYS A 110 -21.91 3.67 5.82
C CYS A 110 -20.47 3.42 5.38
N LEU A 111 -20.31 2.52 4.40
CA LEU A 111 -19.03 2.18 3.79
C LEU A 111 -19.08 2.44 2.29
N LEU A 112 -18.15 3.26 1.79
CA LEU A 112 -17.92 3.41 0.37
C LEU A 112 -16.91 2.36 -0.07
N VAL A 113 -17.26 1.59 -1.07
CA VAL A 113 -16.41 0.56 -1.68
C VAL A 113 -16.09 0.97 -3.10
N GLU A 114 -14.80 1.13 -3.39
CA GLU A 114 -14.31 1.40 -4.74
C GLU A 114 -13.61 0.15 -5.28
N LEU A 115 -13.98 -0.26 -6.49
CA LEU A 115 -13.51 -1.46 -7.18
C LEU A 115 -12.82 -1.06 -8.48
N ASN A 116 -11.53 -1.32 -8.58
CA ASN A 116 -10.79 -1.11 -9.81
C ASN A 116 -10.38 -2.45 -10.40
N MET A 117 -10.81 -2.75 -11.62
CA MET A 117 -10.36 -3.96 -12.32
C MET A 117 -8.86 -3.87 -12.58
N VAL A 118 -8.14 -4.91 -12.16
CA VAL A 118 -6.71 -5.02 -12.43
C VAL A 118 -6.55 -5.94 -13.64
N ASP A 119 -6.03 -5.38 -14.73
CA ASP A 119 -5.66 -6.19 -15.87
C ASP A 119 -4.51 -7.12 -15.44
N ARG A 120 -4.67 -8.43 -15.64
CA ARG A 120 -3.70 -9.45 -15.21
C ARG A 120 -2.27 -9.14 -15.70
N LEU A 121 -2.15 -8.51 -16.86
CA LEU A 121 -0.88 -8.04 -17.40
C LEU A 121 -0.29 -6.86 -16.61
N GLN A 122 -1.14 -5.98 -16.08
CA GLN A 122 -0.70 -4.85 -15.26
C GLN A 122 -0.33 -5.28 -13.82
N ALA A 123 -1.00 -6.29 -13.27
CA ALA A 123 -0.66 -6.84 -11.96
C ALA A 123 0.74 -7.48 -11.98
N ILE A 124 1.03 -8.32 -12.99
CA ILE A 124 2.35 -8.93 -13.17
C ILE A 124 3.43 -7.85 -13.37
N SER A 125 3.15 -6.84 -14.19
CA SER A 125 4.09 -5.73 -14.44
C SER A 125 4.35 -4.86 -13.20
N ARG A 126 3.38 -4.70 -12.30
CA ARG A 126 3.57 -3.96 -11.03
C ARG A 126 4.39 -4.75 -10.02
N ASP A 127 4.10 -6.02 -9.84
CA ASP A 127 4.88 -6.90 -8.97
C ASP A 127 6.34 -6.98 -9.45
N GLU A 128 6.57 -7.15 -10.75
CA GLU A 128 7.92 -7.13 -11.32
C GLU A 128 8.63 -5.79 -11.11
N SER A 129 7.92 -4.66 -11.22
CA SER A 129 8.52 -3.34 -11.03
C SER A 129 8.86 -3.04 -9.56
N GLU A 130 8.05 -3.48 -8.61
CA GLU A 130 8.34 -3.35 -7.18
C GLU A 130 9.51 -4.26 -6.76
N TRP A 131 9.57 -5.49 -7.27
CA TRP A 131 10.70 -6.41 -7.07
C TRP A 131 11.99 -5.86 -7.69
N GLN A 132 11.94 -5.32 -8.90
CA GLN A 132 13.09 -4.69 -9.55
C GLN A 132 13.56 -3.44 -8.80
N ALA A 133 12.66 -2.59 -8.32
CA ALA A 133 13.00 -1.42 -7.53
C ALA A 133 13.69 -1.80 -6.21
N GLN A 134 13.20 -2.82 -5.51
CA GLN A 134 13.82 -3.33 -4.29
C GLN A 134 15.19 -3.97 -4.57
N ALA A 135 15.31 -4.77 -5.64
CA ALA A 135 16.57 -5.37 -6.04
C ALA A 135 17.62 -4.31 -6.40
N THR A 136 17.22 -3.29 -7.17
CA THR A 136 18.08 -2.16 -7.57
C THR A 136 18.51 -1.35 -6.35
N LEU A 137 17.61 -1.06 -5.41
CA LEU A 137 17.94 -0.36 -4.16
C LEU A 137 18.97 -1.14 -3.34
N LYS A 138 18.80 -2.47 -3.24
CA LYS A 138 19.72 -3.37 -2.55
C LYS A 138 21.12 -3.35 -3.17
N GLU A 139 21.19 -3.36 -4.48
CA GLU A 139 22.45 -3.33 -5.23
C GLU A 139 23.18 -1.99 -5.09
N ILE A 140 22.44 -0.87 -5.17
CA ILE A 140 22.95 0.48 -4.93
C ILE A 140 23.48 0.61 -3.49
N MET A 141 22.71 0.19 -2.49
CA MET A 141 23.11 0.26 -1.09
C MET A 141 24.39 -0.54 -0.81
N LYS A 142 24.52 -1.73 -1.40
CA LYS A 142 25.73 -2.56 -1.30
C LYS A 142 26.93 -1.88 -1.96
N GLY A 143 26.76 -1.30 -3.15
CA GLY A 143 27.78 -0.54 -3.86
C GLY A 143 28.27 0.66 -3.03
N VAL A 144 27.34 1.48 -2.54
CA VAL A 144 27.66 2.66 -1.71
C VAL A 144 28.37 2.25 -0.43
N ALA A 145 27.93 1.19 0.24
CA ALA A 145 28.58 0.73 1.47
C ALA A 145 30.05 0.33 1.21
N HIS A 146 30.32 -0.39 0.13
CA HIS A 146 31.68 -0.73 -0.26
C HIS A 146 32.53 0.50 -0.60
N GLU A 147 31.97 1.45 -1.37
CA GLU A 147 32.69 2.67 -1.74
C GLU A 147 32.99 3.60 -0.55
N VAL A 148 32.15 3.57 0.50
CA VAL A 148 32.42 4.35 1.72
C VAL A 148 33.37 3.62 2.66
N LYS A 149 33.30 2.29 2.77
CA LYS A 149 34.23 1.50 3.59
C LYS A 149 35.68 1.64 3.15
N ASN A 150 35.92 1.76 1.83
CA ASN A 150 37.27 1.89 1.28
C ASN A 150 38.02 3.15 1.79
N PRO A 151 37.49 4.39 1.67
CA PRO A 151 38.16 5.57 2.21
C PRO A 151 38.24 5.54 3.75
N LEU A 152 37.26 4.96 4.46
CA LEU A 152 37.31 4.79 5.90
C LEU A 152 38.50 3.89 6.32
N ALA A 153 38.73 2.80 5.61
CA ALA A 153 39.88 1.94 5.84
C ALA A 153 41.20 2.69 5.62
N GLY A 154 41.26 3.57 4.61
CA GLY A 154 42.40 4.45 4.36
C GLY A 154 42.64 5.45 5.49
N ILE A 155 41.57 6.11 5.95
CA ILE A 155 41.63 7.07 7.10
C ILE A 155 42.07 6.36 8.37
N LYS A 156 41.54 5.21 8.68
CA LYS A 156 41.90 4.37 9.81
C LYS A 156 43.35 3.95 9.74
N GLY A 157 43.81 3.46 8.59
CA GLY A 157 45.23 3.08 8.38
C GLY A 157 46.20 4.25 8.55
N ALA A 158 45.85 5.43 8.02
CA ALA A 158 46.67 6.62 8.19
C ALA A 158 46.76 7.07 9.68
N ALA A 159 45.62 7.05 10.39
CA ALA A 159 45.60 7.37 11.83
C ALA A 159 46.46 6.40 12.65
N GLN A 160 46.39 5.11 12.38
CA GLN A 160 47.20 4.08 13.05
C GLN A 160 48.69 4.23 12.78
N LEU A 161 49.09 4.64 11.58
CA LEU A 161 50.49 4.88 11.23
C LEU A 161 51.03 6.13 11.97
N LEU A 162 50.23 7.19 12.10
CA LEU A 162 50.59 8.42 12.79
C LEU A 162 50.70 8.24 14.29
N GLU A 163 49.95 7.31 14.89
CA GLU A 163 49.89 7.11 16.36
C GLU A 163 51.27 6.84 16.97
N ALA A 164 52.17 6.15 16.22
CA ALA A 164 53.50 5.78 16.70
C ALA A 164 54.44 6.99 16.91
N ASP A 165 54.22 8.08 16.17
CA ASP A 165 55.11 9.26 16.17
C ASP A 165 54.54 10.43 16.97
N LEU A 166 53.39 10.28 17.62
CA LEU A 166 52.68 11.34 18.35
C LEU A 166 52.84 11.22 19.87
N ASP A 167 52.71 12.35 20.55
CA ASP A 167 52.57 12.40 21.99
C ASP A 167 51.22 11.87 22.50
N SER A 168 51.02 11.83 23.81
CA SER A 168 49.83 11.29 24.46
C SER A 168 48.53 11.94 23.95
N ASP A 169 48.56 13.24 23.67
CA ASP A 169 47.37 13.97 23.20
C ASP A 169 47.08 13.65 21.74
N GLY A 170 48.12 13.57 20.90
CA GLY A 170 48.03 13.13 19.52
C GLY A 170 47.56 11.69 19.38
N GLN A 171 48.04 10.77 20.24
CA GLN A 171 47.57 9.37 20.27
C GLN A 171 46.11 9.26 20.69
N ASN A 172 45.64 10.13 21.58
CA ASN A 172 44.18 10.14 21.90
C ASN A 172 43.34 10.57 20.70
N LEU A 173 43.80 11.56 19.92
CA LEU A 173 43.08 12.00 18.71
C LEU A 173 43.05 10.92 17.61
N THR A 174 44.19 10.27 17.36
CA THR A 174 44.25 9.18 16.37
C THR A 174 43.36 8.01 16.77
N ARG A 175 43.30 7.68 18.07
CA ARG A 175 42.41 6.64 18.59
C ARG A 175 40.94 6.99 18.37
N MET A 176 40.51 8.23 18.61
CA MET A 176 39.16 8.70 18.31
C MET A 176 38.84 8.56 16.82
N ILE A 177 39.76 8.88 15.91
CA ILE A 177 39.55 8.72 14.46
C ILE A 177 39.34 7.24 14.10
N VAL A 178 40.13 6.33 14.68
CA VAL A 178 39.97 4.88 14.45
C VAL A 178 38.61 4.39 14.95
N GLU A 179 38.25 4.76 16.18
CA GLU A 179 36.96 4.36 16.79
C GLU A 179 35.75 4.87 15.98
N GLU A 180 35.79 6.12 15.50
CA GLU A 180 34.70 6.69 14.72
C GLU A 180 34.64 6.08 13.31
N SER A 181 35.78 5.77 12.71
CA SER A 181 35.84 5.03 11.44
C SER A 181 35.20 3.63 11.55
N ASP A 182 35.51 2.90 12.64
CA ASP A 182 34.92 1.59 12.92
C ASP A 182 33.41 1.69 13.19
N ARG A 183 32.98 2.74 13.86
CA ARG A 183 31.57 2.99 14.12
C ARG A 183 30.77 3.25 12.85
N VAL A 184 31.31 4.05 11.93
CA VAL A 184 30.67 4.30 10.62
C VAL A 184 30.63 3.02 9.79
N ALA A 185 31.71 2.23 9.74
CA ALA A 185 31.74 0.95 9.07
C ALA A 185 30.67 -0.01 9.60
N ALA A 186 30.52 -0.11 10.92
CA ALA A 186 29.48 -0.95 11.56
C ALA A 186 28.04 -0.45 11.30
N LEU A 187 27.83 0.85 11.08
CA LEU A 187 26.54 1.39 10.66
C LEU A 187 26.20 0.92 9.23
N LEU A 188 27.16 0.97 8.32
CA LEU A 188 26.98 0.49 6.94
C LEU A 188 26.68 -1.00 6.90
N ASP A 189 27.38 -1.82 7.71
CA ASP A 189 27.10 -3.26 7.81
C ASP A 189 25.67 -3.55 8.27
N ARG A 190 25.16 -2.79 9.25
CA ARG A 190 23.77 -2.92 9.69
C ARG A 190 22.76 -2.54 8.61
N MET A 191 23.05 -1.49 7.83
CA MET A 191 22.20 -1.08 6.72
C MET A 191 22.13 -2.16 5.63
N GLU A 192 23.28 -2.79 5.30
CA GLU A 192 23.31 -3.94 4.37
C GLU A 192 22.50 -5.12 4.90
N GLY A 193 22.58 -5.42 6.20
CA GLY A 193 21.81 -6.49 6.85
C GLY A 193 20.31 -6.23 6.86
N PHE A 194 19.88 -4.97 7.04
CA PHE A 194 18.46 -4.59 7.06
C PHE A 194 17.80 -4.75 5.69
N VAL A 195 18.53 -4.45 4.62
CA VAL A 195 18.07 -4.62 3.22
C VAL A 195 18.20 -6.09 2.77
N GLY A 196 19.00 -6.90 3.47
CA GLY A 196 19.20 -8.34 3.19
C GLY A 196 18.24 -9.29 3.90
N GLY A 197 17.51 -8.84 4.92
CA GLY A 197 16.79 -9.69 5.88
C GLY A 197 15.29 -9.83 5.69
N ALA A 198 14.74 -9.47 4.54
CA ALA A 198 13.34 -9.77 4.20
C ALA A 198 13.28 -11.01 3.29
N ASN A 199 13.40 -12.18 3.92
CA ASN A 199 12.98 -13.47 3.36
C ASN A 199 11.81 -13.96 4.16
#